data_90a94ea4f1837c18107bfa9164312073
#
_entry.id   90a94ea4f1837c18107bfa9164312073
#
_cell.length_a   1.000
_cell.length_b   1.000
_cell.length_c   1.000
_cell.angle_alpha   90.00
_cell.angle_beta   90.00
_cell.angle_gamma   90.00
#
_symmetry.space_group_name_H-M   'P 1'
#
loop_
_entity.id
_entity.type
_entity.pdbx_description
1 polymer ?
#
loop_
_entity_poly.entity_id
_entity_poly.type
_entity_poly.pdbx_seq_one_letter_code
_entity_poly.pdbx_strand_id
1 'polypeptide(L)'
;MKLKKIACLGLAAMVALGALGCGSDNKAADNKAGSKVTGSVTGSGSSALLPLAKDAASKFKAINPDVSITLNGGGSGTGLKQVADGSVNIGNSDVPAESKLKPEVAKGLVDHKVCVVTMAPVINKDLAAKVKSLTKAQLTDIFTAKVTNWKQVGGPDEPIVLITRPATSGTRAL
;
A
#
# COMPACT_ATOMS: atom_id res chain seq x y z
N MET A 1 28.32 -54.72 -4.99
CA MET A 1 29.65 -55.05 -4.43
C MET A 1 30.12 -53.99 -3.47
N LYS A 2 30.22 -54.43 -2.19
CA LYS A 2 31.07 -53.97 -1.07
C LYS A 2 30.89 -52.54 -0.52
N LEU A 3 30.30 -52.58 0.65
CA LEU A 3 30.46 -51.73 1.85
C LEU A 3 31.95 -51.36 2.10
N LYS A 4 32.15 -50.15 2.65
CA LYS A 4 33.10 -50.00 3.80
C LYS A 4 32.58 -48.87 4.71
N LYS A 5 32.25 -49.30 5.92
CA LYS A 5 32.06 -48.53 7.15
C LYS A 5 33.45 -48.17 7.68
N ILE A 6 33.62 -46.96 8.23
CA ILE A 6 34.59 -46.72 9.29
C ILE A 6 33.96 -45.73 10.28
N ALA A 7 33.84 -46.23 11.50
CA ALA A 7 33.49 -45.50 12.73
C ALA A 7 34.80 -45.24 13.51
N CYS A 8 34.87 -44.13 14.24
CA CYS A 8 35.69 -43.88 15.45
C CYS A 8 35.17 -42.55 16.03
N LEU A 9 34.50 -42.50 17.14
CA LEU A 9 34.79 -42.71 18.56
C LEU A 9 35.89 -41.79 19.12
N GLY A 10 35.54 -41.00 20.14
CA GLY A 10 36.41 -40.27 21.07
C GLY A 10 35.73 -38.99 21.54
N LEU A 11 34.98 -39.00 22.57
CA LEU A 11 35.18 -39.00 24.03
C LEU A 11 36.03 -37.82 24.51
N ALA A 12 35.46 -36.86 25.24
CA ALA A 12 35.78 -36.52 26.61
C ALA A 12 35.05 -35.31 27.13
N ALA A 13 34.40 -35.49 28.24
CA ALA A 13 33.74 -34.50 29.11
C ALA A 13 34.76 -33.62 29.83
N MET A 14 34.37 -32.38 30.13
CA MET A 14 34.78 -31.67 31.35
C MET A 14 33.67 -30.77 31.87
N VAL A 15 33.17 -31.19 33.01
CA VAL A 15 32.31 -30.45 33.91
C VAL A 15 33.17 -29.51 34.74
N ALA A 16 32.80 -28.26 34.85
CA ALA A 16 33.27 -27.41 35.93
C ALA A 16 32.07 -26.57 36.44
N LEU A 17 31.64 -26.95 37.65
CA LEU A 17 30.74 -26.16 38.50
C LEU A 17 31.41 -24.83 38.88
N GLY A 18 30.64 -23.75 38.85
CA GLY A 18 31.00 -22.51 39.50
C GLY A 18 29.69 -21.87 39.99
N ALA A 19 29.51 -21.90 41.29
CA ALA A 19 28.30 -21.57 42.04
C ALA A 19 28.16 -20.06 42.33
N LEU A 20 26.89 -19.64 42.45
CA LEU A 20 26.35 -18.67 43.38
C LEU A 20 26.91 -17.22 43.37
N GLY A 21 26.07 -16.30 42.89
CA GLY A 21 26.13 -14.88 43.19
C GLY A 21 24.74 -14.29 43.07
N CYS A 22 23.92 -14.38 44.12
CA CYS A 22 22.75 -13.50 44.33
C CYS A 22 23.25 -12.08 44.56
N GLY A 23 22.84 -11.17 43.70
CA GLY A 23 22.98 -9.74 43.90
C GLY A 23 21.76 -9.08 43.29
N SER A 24 20.76 -8.80 44.10
CA SER A 24 19.68 -7.86 43.77
C SER A 24 20.27 -6.46 43.59
N ASP A 25 20.18 -5.92 42.41
CA ASP A 25 20.12 -4.49 42.22
C ASP A 25 19.25 -4.19 41.00
N ASN A 26 18.03 -3.72 41.29
CA ASN A 26 17.16 -3.04 40.36
C ASN A 26 17.86 -1.80 39.81
N LYS A 27 18.44 -1.91 38.64
CA LYS A 27 18.62 -0.81 37.72
C LYS A 27 18.00 -1.22 36.40
N ALA A 28 16.81 -0.66 36.15
CA ALA A 28 16.27 -0.52 34.82
C ALA A 28 17.32 0.18 33.93
N ALA A 29 18.19 -0.57 33.32
CA ALA A 29 19.04 -0.11 32.25
C ALA A 29 18.16 -0.07 31.00
N ASP A 30 17.54 1.05 30.78
CA ASP A 30 16.93 1.43 29.51
C ASP A 30 18.07 1.65 28.49
N ASN A 31 18.68 0.56 28.07
CA ASN A 31 19.59 0.51 26.94
C ASN A 31 18.86 -0.20 25.77
N LYS A 32 17.82 0.45 25.25
CA LYS A 32 17.48 0.32 23.85
C LYS A 32 18.58 1.01 23.02
N ALA A 33 19.72 0.37 22.89
CA ALA A 33 20.53 0.55 21.71
C ALA A 33 19.61 0.14 20.55
N GLY A 34 19.04 1.12 19.87
CA GLY A 34 18.09 0.90 18.78
C GLY A 34 18.75 -0.02 17.76
N SER A 35 18.22 -1.23 17.61
CA SER A 35 18.71 -2.14 16.58
C SER A 35 18.59 -1.37 15.26
N LYS A 36 19.71 -1.21 14.57
CA LYS A 36 19.79 -0.48 13.31
C LYS A 36 18.82 -1.14 12.33
N VAL A 37 17.81 -0.38 11.89
CA VAL A 37 16.83 -0.90 10.93
C VAL A 37 17.47 -0.96 9.57
N THR A 38 17.50 -2.16 8.97
CA THR A 38 18.08 -2.42 7.66
C THR A 38 17.13 -3.27 6.83
N GLY A 39 17.33 -3.32 5.54
CA GLY A 39 16.56 -4.16 4.64
C GLY A 39 15.95 -3.40 3.47
N SER A 40 15.12 -4.10 2.70
CA SER A 40 14.44 -3.53 1.54
C SER A 40 12.91 -3.70 1.64
N VAL A 41 12.19 -2.66 1.25
CA VAL A 41 10.72 -2.65 1.15
C VAL A 41 10.33 -2.23 -0.26
N THR A 42 9.48 -3.02 -0.89
CA THR A 42 8.88 -2.70 -2.18
C THR A 42 7.39 -2.43 -2.02
N GLY A 43 6.90 -1.40 -2.67
CA GLY A 43 5.48 -1.07 -2.68
C GLY A 43 5.00 -0.65 -4.06
N SER A 44 3.75 -0.95 -4.35
CA SER A 44 3.10 -0.50 -5.59
C SER A 44 1.62 -0.23 -5.37
N GLY A 45 0.98 0.43 -6.32
CA GLY A 45 -0.47 0.57 -6.33
C GLY A 45 -0.98 1.96 -6.61
N SER A 46 -1.82 2.49 -5.72
CA SER A 46 -2.49 3.77 -5.92
C SER A 46 -1.55 4.90 -6.36
N SER A 47 -1.85 5.47 -7.52
CA SER A 47 -1.13 6.66 -8.01
C SER A 47 -1.51 7.92 -7.23
N ALA A 48 -2.68 7.95 -6.60
CA ALA A 48 -3.12 9.07 -5.77
C ALA A 48 -2.38 9.10 -4.43
N LEU A 49 -2.16 7.92 -3.83
CA LEU A 49 -1.42 7.79 -2.56
C LEU A 49 0.10 7.91 -2.76
N LEU A 50 0.62 7.69 -3.96
CA LEU A 50 2.06 7.60 -4.23
C LEU A 50 2.88 8.82 -3.75
N PRO A 51 2.44 10.08 -3.93
CA PRO A 51 3.19 11.23 -3.43
C PRO A 51 3.36 11.21 -1.91
N LEU A 52 2.29 10.92 -1.16
CA LEU A 52 2.32 10.81 0.30
C LEU A 52 3.24 9.66 0.75
N ALA A 53 3.12 8.51 0.10
CA ALA A 53 3.95 7.34 0.42
C ALA A 53 5.44 7.61 0.16
N LYS A 54 5.79 8.33 -0.92
CA LYS A 54 7.16 8.74 -1.22
C LYS A 54 7.72 9.74 -0.19
N ASP A 55 6.92 10.70 0.25
CA ASP A 55 7.34 11.64 1.30
C ASP A 55 7.59 10.91 2.63
N ALA A 56 6.68 10.03 3.02
CA ALA A 56 6.84 9.19 4.21
C ALA A 56 8.10 8.30 4.12
N ALA A 57 8.33 7.66 2.97
CA ALA A 57 9.53 6.84 2.73
C ALA A 57 10.81 7.66 2.82
N SER A 58 10.81 8.89 2.27
CA SER A 58 11.96 9.80 2.37
C SER A 58 12.29 10.17 3.81
N LYS A 59 11.28 10.52 4.61
CA LYS A 59 11.43 10.84 6.03
C LYS A 59 11.88 9.62 6.84
N PHE A 60 11.34 8.45 6.56
CA PHE A 60 11.76 7.21 7.21
C PHE A 60 13.23 6.89 6.91
N LYS A 61 13.65 7.03 5.65
CA LYS A 61 15.04 6.81 5.23
C LYS A 61 16.02 7.80 5.86
N ALA A 62 15.59 9.04 6.13
CA ALA A 62 16.44 10.05 6.80
C ALA A 62 16.88 9.61 8.20
N ILE A 63 16.05 8.85 8.91
CA ILE A 63 16.34 8.32 10.25
C ILE A 63 16.80 6.85 10.22
N ASN A 64 16.65 6.16 9.08
CA ASN A 64 17.08 4.78 8.85
C ASN A 64 17.81 4.67 7.51
N PRO A 65 19.04 5.18 7.41
CA PRO A 65 19.75 5.33 6.12
C PRO A 65 20.05 4.01 5.42
N ASP A 66 20.10 2.90 6.14
CA ASP A 66 20.39 1.57 5.60
C ASP A 66 19.16 0.80 5.08
N VAL A 67 17.99 1.46 5.08
CA VAL A 67 16.78 0.90 4.49
C VAL A 67 16.65 1.32 3.02
N SER A 68 16.36 0.38 2.14
CA SER A 68 15.99 0.62 0.74
C SER A 68 14.47 0.58 0.59
N ILE A 69 13.86 1.64 0.06
CA ILE A 69 12.41 1.68 -0.19
C ILE A 69 12.17 2.04 -1.65
N THR A 70 11.45 1.17 -2.36
CA THR A 70 11.04 1.37 -3.75
C THR A 70 9.53 1.40 -3.85
N LEU A 71 8.98 2.50 -4.38
CA LEU A 71 7.53 2.72 -4.51
C LEU A 71 7.15 3.05 -5.96
N ASN A 72 6.18 2.31 -6.50
CA ASN A 72 5.68 2.45 -7.86
C ASN A 72 4.17 2.74 -7.87
N GLY A 73 3.72 3.49 -8.88
CA GLY A 73 2.31 3.64 -9.21
C GLY A 73 1.80 2.45 -10.03
N GLY A 74 0.54 2.52 -10.46
CA GLY A 74 -0.07 1.48 -11.31
C GLY A 74 -1.56 1.32 -11.04
N GLY A 75 -2.06 2.03 -10.03
CA GLY A 75 -3.45 1.98 -9.56
C GLY A 75 -3.65 0.92 -8.47
N SER A 76 -4.69 1.13 -7.67
CA SER A 76 -5.03 0.30 -6.50
C SER A 76 -5.15 -1.19 -6.84
N GLY A 77 -5.78 -1.54 -7.97
CA GLY A 77 -5.93 -2.93 -8.38
C GLY A 77 -4.60 -3.63 -8.70
N THR A 78 -3.60 -2.90 -9.19
CA THR A 78 -2.25 -3.44 -9.39
C THR A 78 -1.57 -3.71 -8.05
N GLY A 79 -1.59 -2.73 -7.13
CA GLY A 79 -1.00 -2.89 -5.81
C GLY A 79 -1.61 -4.04 -5.02
N LEU A 80 -2.95 -4.13 -5.01
CA LEU A 80 -3.65 -5.21 -4.31
C LEU A 80 -3.32 -6.60 -4.87
N LYS A 81 -3.21 -6.75 -6.20
CA LYS A 81 -2.78 -8.02 -6.82
C LYS A 81 -1.35 -8.37 -6.44
N GLN A 82 -0.43 -7.41 -6.54
CA GLN A 82 0.99 -7.65 -6.30
C GLN A 82 1.32 -7.94 -4.83
N VAL A 83 0.61 -7.32 -3.88
CA VAL A 83 0.79 -7.67 -2.47
C VAL A 83 0.17 -9.04 -2.15
N ALA A 84 -0.92 -9.39 -2.81
CA ALA A 84 -1.58 -10.69 -2.63
C ALA A 84 -0.76 -11.86 -3.18
N ASP A 85 -0.01 -11.66 -4.27
CA ASP A 85 0.88 -12.67 -4.86
C ASP A 85 2.32 -12.62 -4.31
N GLY A 86 2.61 -11.70 -3.38
CA GLY A 86 3.92 -11.54 -2.76
C GLY A 86 4.98 -10.84 -3.62
N SER A 87 4.62 -10.28 -4.77
CA SER A 87 5.54 -9.54 -5.64
C SER A 87 6.01 -8.22 -5.03
N VAL A 88 5.25 -7.66 -4.08
CA VAL A 88 5.62 -6.48 -3.29
C VAL A 88 5.26 -6.70 -1.82
N ASN A 89 5.93 -5.96 -0.94
CA ASN A 89 5.66 -6.01 0.50
C ASN A 89 4.43 -5.18 0.91
N ILE A 90 4.16 -4.09 0.17
CA ILE A 90 3.08 -3.14 0.46
C ILE A 90 2.25 -2.88 -0.80
N GLY A 91 0.96 -3.12 -0.72
CA GLY A 91 -0.01 -2.75 -1.76
C GLY A 91 -0.74 -1.46 -1.38
N ASN A 92 -0.45 -0.36 -2.07
CA ASN A 92 -1.14 0.90 -1.86
C ASN A 92 -2.50 0.91 -2.55
N SER A 93 -3.57 1.23 -1.82
CA SER A 93 -4.93 1.21 -2.37
C SER A 93 -5.79 2.36 -1.84
N ASP A 94 -6.67 2.89 -2.69
CA ASP A 94 -7.70 3.87 -2.35
C ASP A 94 -9.03 3.18 -2.00
N VAL A 95 -9.08 1.86 -2.17
CA VAL A 95 -10.30 1.05 -1.97
C VAL A 95 -9.98 -0.21 -1.17
N PRO A 96 -10.94 -0.80 -0.46
CA PRO A 96 -10.77 -2.07 0.23
C PRO A 96 -10.36 -3.20 -0.72
N ALA A 97 -9.64 -4.19 -0.20
CA ALA A 97 -9.12 -5.30 -1.00
C ALA A 97 -10.25 -6.09 -1.69
N GLU A 98 -11.38 -6.26 -1.03
CA GLU A 98 -12.56 -6.99 -1.51
C GLU A 98 -13.19 -6.37 -2.75
N SER A 99 -12.96 -5.07 -3.00
CA SER A 99 -13.47 -4.39 -4.21
C SER A 99 -12.71 -4.77 -5.48
N LYS A 100 -11.55 -5.40 -5.37
CA LYS A 100 -10.66 -5.74 -6.49
C LYS A 100 -10.17 -7.19 -6.50
N LEU A 101 -10.26 -7.88 -5.39
CA LEU A 101 -9.81 -9.25 -5.20
C LEU A 101 -10.99 -10.15 -4.80
N LYS A 102 -10.84 -11.44 -5.03
CA LYS A 102 -11.79 -12.42 -4.50
C LYS A 102 -11.73 -12.47 -2.98
N PRO A 103 -12.86 -12.72 -2.29
CA PRO A 103 -12.92 -12.68 -0.82
C PRO A 103 -11.88 -13.56 -0.14
N GLU A 104 -11.60 -14.74 -0.67
CA GLU A 104 -10.61 -15.69 -0.11
C GLU A 104 -9.18 -15.15 -0.18
N VAL A 105 -8.86 -14.33 -1.18
CA VAL A 105 -7.55 -13.68 -1.33
C VAL A 105 -7.47 -12.43 -0.44
N ALA A 106 -8.53 -11.62 -0.44
CA ALA A 106 -8.57 -10.39 0.35
C ALA A 106 -8.42 -10.64 1.86
N LYS A 107 -9.01 -11.72 2.38
CA LYS A 107 -8.90 -12.14 3.79
C LYS A 107 -7.46 -12.42 4.25
N GLY A 108 -6.55 -12.73 3.34
CA GLY A 108 -5.14 -12.93 3.64
C GLY A 108 -4.33 -11.63 3.80
N LEU A 109 -4.93 -10.48 3.50
CA LEU A 109 -4.27 -9.20 3.57
C LEU A 109 -4.62 -8.45 4.87
N VAL A 110 -3.67 -7.68 5.38
CA VAL A 110 -3.89 -6.78 6.53
C VAL A 110 -4.04 -5.35 6.02
N ASP A 111 -5.17 -4.72 6.33
CA ASP A 111 -5.45 -3.33 5.93
C ASP A 111 -4.93 -2.34 7.00
N HIS A 112 -4.10 -1.40 6.55
CA HIS A 112 -3.59 -0.29 7.33
C HIS A 112 -4.11 1.03 6.77
N LYS A 113 -5.13 1.61 7.40
CA LYS A 113 -5.69 2.91 7.00
C LYS A 113 -4.73 4.04 7.37
N VAL A 114 -4.17 4.72 6.37
CA VAL A 114 -3.15 5.76 6.54
C VAL A 114 -3.67 7.18 6.29
N CYS A 115 -4.72 7.34 5.46
CA CYS A 115 -5.34 8.63 5.17
C CYS A 115 -6.72 8.47 4.56
N VAL A 116 -7.42 9.58 4.41
CA VAL A 116 -8.68 9.68 3.64
C VAL A 116 -8.40 10.39 2.33
N VAL A 117 -8.88 9.82 1.22
CA VAL A 117 -8.78 10.41 -0.11
C VAL A 117 -10.13 11.01 -0.49
N THR A 118 -10.14 12.28 -0.87
CA THR A 118 -11.32 12.95 -1.42
C THR A 118 -11.23 12.92 -2.94
N MET A 119 -12.33 12.54 -3.60
CA MET A 119 -12.45 12.53 -5.06
C MET A 119 -13.52 13.53 -5.49
N ALA A 120 -13.21 14.28 -6.53
CA ALA A 120 -14.13 15.23 -7.13
C ALA A 120 -14.04 15.20 -8.65
N PRO A 121 -15.17 15.29 -9.37
CA PRO A 121 -15.17 15.58 -10.79
C PRO A 121 -14.68 17.02 -11.02
N VAL A 122 -13.94 17.23 -12.09
CA VAL A 122 -13.46 18.54 -12.50
C VAL A 122 -13.93 18.85 -13.92
N ILE A 123 -14.26 20.10 -14.18
CA ILE A 123 -14.67 20.61 -15.48
C ILE A 123 -13.82 21.84 -15.84
N ASN A 124 -13.80 22.21 -17.11
CA ASN A 124 -13.05 23.39 -17.52
C ASN A 124 -13.68 24.68 -16.95
N LYS A 125 -12.90 25.74 -16.89
CA LYS A 125 -13.26 27.02 -16.27
C LYS A 125 -14.48 27.67 -16.95
N ASP A 126 -14.56 27.61 -18.28
CA ASP A 126 -15.63 28.28 -19.03
C ASP A 126 -16.96 27.56 -18.82
N LEU A 127 -16.95 26.25 -18.75
CA LEU A 127 -18.12 25.45 -18.41
C LEU A 127 -18.53 25.67 -16.96
N ALA A 128 -17.59 25.79 -16.02
CA ALA A 128 -17.90 26.05 -14.60
C ALA A 128 -18.61 27.40 -14.38
N ALA A 129 -18.45 28.37 -15.29
CA ALA A 129 -19.20 29.62 -15.27
C ALA A 129 -20.70 29.42 -15.58
N LYS A 130 -21.02 28.41 -16.40
CA LYS A 130 -22.37 28.13 -16.90
C LYS A 130 -23.09 27.02 -16.09
N VAL A 131 -22.37 25.95 -15.73
CA VAL A 131 -22.87 24.82 -14.92
C VAL A 131 -22.34 24.95 -13.50
N LYS A 132 -23.14 25.48 -12.60
CA LYS A 132 -22.74 25.79 -11.20
C LYS A 132 -22.78 24.60 -10.27
N SER A 133 -23.66 23.64 -10.54
CA SER A 133 -23.82 22.43 -9.74
C SER A 133 -24.42 21.31 -10.58
N LEU A 134 -24.16 20.09 -10.16
CA LEU A 134 -24.78 18.88 -10.70
C LEU A 134 -25.26 18.01 -9.54
N THR A 135 -26.42 17.42 -9.68
CA THR A 135 -26.91 16.42 -8.74
C THR A 135 -26.13 15.10 -8.90
N LYS A 136 -26.17 14.25 -7.88
CA LYS A 136 -25.57 12.92 -7.96
C LYS A 136 -26.17 12.09 -9.12
N ALA A 137 -27.47 12.21 -9.37
CA ALA A 137 -28.13 11.52 -10.47
C ALA A 137 -27.59 12.01 -11.83
N GLN A 138 -27.48 13.33 -12.04
CA GLN A 138 -26.90 13.89 -13.26
C GLN A 138 -25.45 13.46 -13.47
N LEU A 139 -24.62 13.42 -12.41
CA LEU A 139 -23.27 12.90 -12.50
C LEU A 139 -23.25 11.42 -12.92
N THR A 140 -24.11 10.60 -12.31
CA THR A 140 -24.25 9.19 -12.69
C THR A 140 -24.62 9.04 -14.17
N ASP A 141 -25.59 9.83 -14.65
CA ASP A 141 -26.03 9.76 -16.05
C ASP A 141 -24.95 10.24 -17.03
N ILE A 142 -24.14 11.23 -16.64
CA ILE A 142 -22.96 11.65 -17.42
C ILE A 142 -21.92 10.52 -17.45
N PHE A 143 -21.54 9.96 -16.30
CA PHE A 143 -20.50 8.91 -16.23
C PHE A 143 -20.93 7.58 -16.84
N THR A 144 -22.23 7.35 -16.99
CA THR A 144 -22.81 6.18 -17.70
C THR A 144 -23.13 6.48 -19.17
N ALA A 145 -22.75 7.66 -19.67
CA ALA A 145 -23.01 8.13 -21.04
C ALA A 145 -24.50 8.18 -21.45
N LYS A 146 -25.43 8.30 -20.49
CA LYS A 146 -26.85 8.56 -20.76
C LYS A 146 -27.06 10.05 -21.09
N VAL A 147 -26.30 10.93 -20.46
CA VAL A 147 -26.24 12.37 -20.77
C VAL A 147 -24.93 12.62 -21.50
N THR A 148 -25.03 13.06 -22.73
CA THR A 148 -23.89 13.25 -23.65
C THR A 148 -23.72 14.70 -24.14
N ASN A 149 -24.62 15.60 -23.73
CA ASN A 149 -24.58 17.03 -24.07
C ASN A 149 -24.88 17.85 -22.82
N TRP A 150 -24.09 18.91 -22.59
CA TRP A 150 -24.24 19.79 -21.42
C TRP A 150 -25.62 20.47 -21.32
N LYS A 151 -26.27 20.72 -22.47
CA LYS A 151 -27.63 21.27 -22.52
C LYS A 151 -28.64 20.44 -21.73
N GLN A 152 -28.47 19.12 -21.65
CA GLN A 152 -29.36 18.21 -20.92
C GLN A 152 -29.30 18.43 -19.41
N VAL A 153 -28.29 19.10 -18.90
CA VAL A 153 -28.09 19.40 -17.48
C VAL A 153 -27.97 20.90 -17.20
N GLY A 154 -28.51 21.74 -18.10
CA GLY A 154 -28.59 23.19 -17.93
C GLY A 154 -27.34 23.96 -18.38
N GLY A 155 -26.45 23.32 -19.10
CA GLY A 155 -25.26 23.93 -19.70
C GLY A 155 -25.47 24.38 -21.16
N PRO A 156 -24.38 24.74 -21.86
CA PRO A 156 -24.40 25.10 -23.28
C PRO A 156 -24.73 23.89 -24.17
N ASP A 157 -25.10 24.16 -25.42
CA ASP A 157 -25.30 23.12 -26.43
C ASP A 157 -23.94 22.61 -26.96
N GLU A 158 -23.24 21.85 -26.13
CA GLU A 158 -21.92 21.35 -26.39
C GLU A 158 -21.82 19.87 -25.95
N PRO A 159 -21.11 19.02 -26.71
CA PRO A 159 -20.95 17.62 -26.34
C PRO A 159 -20.10 17.46 -25.06
N ILE A 160 -20.43 16.44 -24.26
CA ILE A 160 -19.63 16.06 -23.10
C ILE A 160 -18.51 15.13 -23.56
N VAL A 161 -17.28 15.53 -23.32
CA VAL A 161 -16.10 14.67 -23.45
C VAL A 161 -15.78 14.08 -22.08
N LEU A 162 -16.11 12.81 -21.89
CA LEU A 162 -15.90 12.12 -20.61
C LEU A 162 -14.47 11.54 -20.53
N ILE A 163 -13.72 11.99 -19.54
CA ILE A 163 -12.38 11.47 -19.25
C ILE A 163 -12.44 10.68 -17.95
N THR A 164 -12.09 9.40 -18.01
CA THR A 164 -12.08 8.50 -16.87
C THR A 164 -10.70 7.86 -16.66
N ARG A 165 -10.57 7.16 -15.53
CA ARG A 165 -9.34 6.43 -15.19
C ARG A 165 -9.41 4.97 -15.73
N PRO A 166 -8.25 4.29 -15.92
CA PRO A 166 -8.21 2.88 -16.30
C PRO A 166 -8.84 1.97 -15.25
N ALA A 167 -9.17 0.74 -15.63
CA ALA A 167 -9.85 -0.22 -14.76
C ALA A 167 -9.08 -0.58 -13.48
N THR A 168 -7.74 -0.45 -13.49
CA THR A 168 -6.88 -0.67 -12.32
C THR A 168 -6.97 0.47 -11.29
N SER A 169 -7.53 1.63 -11.65
CA SER A 169 -7.63 2.79 -10.75
C SER A 169 -8.60 2.52 -9.59
N GLY A 170 -8.18 2.86 -8.37
CA GLY A 170 -9.05 2.93 -7.21
C GLY A 170 -10.11 4.02 -7.37
N THR A 171 -9.72 5.20 -7.86
CA THR A 171 -10.65 6.32 -8.16
C THR A 171 -11.81 5.91 -9.07
N ARG A 172 -11.56 5.02 -10.06
CA ARG A 172 -12.64 4.53 -10.94
C ARG A 172 -13.56 3.51 -10.25
N ALA A 173 -13.10 2.90 -9.16
CA ALA A 173 -13.85 1.85 -8.46
C ALA A 173 -14.84 2.40 -7.41
N LEU A 174 -14.72 3.66 -7.09
CA LEU A 174 -15.60 4.43 -6.20
C LEU A 174 -16.68 5.14 -6.97
#